data_4d11b4f53c4ea96695357885aeb6951c
#
_entry.id   4d11b4f53c4ea96695357885aeb6951c
#
_cell.length_a   1.000
_cell.length_b   1.000
_cell.length_c   1.000
_cell.angle_alpha   90.00
_cell.angle_beta   90.00
_cell.angle_gamma   90.00
#
_symmetry.space_group_name_H-M   'P 1'
#
loop_
_entity.id
_entity.type
_entity.pdbx_description
1 polymer ?
#
loop_
_entity_poly.entity_id
_entity_poly.type
_entity_poly.pdbx_seq_one_letter_code
_entity_poly.pdbx_strand_id
1 'polypeptide(L)'
;LSKHAAPGRRRASAPVTAPRPRNGQPSGRRRAETKPSSFGGAAQKVAITAATSGLILTVALPTTAAVPEPIEEMQTAAVEEAVVVSADPNATVEFERAALTSKSDPDAKLRQVVVAAGSEVAAGAAKGTLATPLASDLVQTSGFGYRVSPITGSAGELHRGQDFAAACGTDVTAAASGTVTFAGWHGGGGGNRVVVDHGNGVETTYNHMSNLAVGVGATVERGDLVGASGTTGASTGCHLHFEVMVNGDVVDPLGWL
;
A
#
# COMPACT_ATOMS: atom_id res chain seq x y z
N LEU A 1 51.98 16.03 -62.55
CA LEU A 1 52.77 14.91 -61.99
C LEU A 1 52.53 14.86 -60.49
N SER A 2 51.51 14.11 -60.07
CA SER A 2 51.16 13.95 -58.66
C SER A 2 51.42 12.48 -58.30
N LYS A 3 52.31 12.30 -57.31
CA LYS A 3 52.66 10.96 -56.78
C LYS A 3 51.67 10.57 -55.73
N HIS A 4 50.93 9.48 -55.94
CA HIS A 4 50.10 8.84 -54.93
C HIS A 4 50.96 8.06 -53.94
N ALA A 5 50.86 8.37 -52.62
CA ALA A 5 51.43 7.59 -51.55
C ALA A 5 50.41 6.53 -51.11
N ALA A 6 50.85 5.27 -51.00
CA ALA A 6 50.05 4.13 -50.56
C ALA A 6 49.83 4.14 -49.03
N PRO A 7 48.65 3.70 -48.50
CA PRO A 7 48.41 3.65 -47.06
C PRO A 7 49.08 2.42 -46.43
N GLY A 8 49.80 2.67 -45.32
CA GLY A 8 50.50 1.68 -44.52
C GLY A 8 49.56 0.65 -43.86
N ARG A 9 49.92 -0.62 -44.01
CA ARG A 9 49.31 -1.77 -43.32
C ARG A 9 49.47 -1.65 -41.80
N ARG A 10 48.36 -1.52 -41.07
CA ARG A 10 48.34 -1.68 -39.61
C ARG A 10 48.52 -3.16 -39.27
N ARG A 11 49.53 -3.47 -38.45
CA ARG A 11 49.76 -4.79 -37.84
C ARG A 11 48.59 -5.10 -36.90
N ALA A 12 47.98 -6.28 -37.08
CA ALA A 12 47.04 -6.85 -36.13
C ALA A 12 47.79 -7.26 -34.86
N SER A 13 47.29 -6.79 -33.73
CA SER A 13 47.76 -7.20 -32.40
C SER A 13 47.28 -8.62 -32.10
N ALA A 14 48.18 -9.47 -31.61
CA ALA A 14 47.89 -10.86 -31.23
C ALA A 14 46.90 -10.92 -30.05
N PRO A 15 46.05 -11.97 -29.96
CA PRO A 15 45.12 -12.15 -28.86
C PRO A 15 45.87 -12.46 -27.55
N VAL A 16 45.51 -11.74 -26.50
CA VAL A 16 45.99 -11.98 -25.14
C VAL A 16 45.33 -13.25 -24.62
N THR A 17 46.13 -14.28 -24.39
CA THR A 17 45.71 -15.56 -23.82
C THR A 17 45.51 -15.37 -22.33
N ALA A 18 44.27 -15.56 -21.83
CA ALA A 18 43.97 -15.55 -20.42
C ALA A 18 44.62 -16.73 -19.66
N PRO A 19 45.13 -16.55 -18.44
CA PRO A 19 45.74 -17.64 -17.67
C PRO A 19 44.68 -18.66 -17.24
N ARG A 20 44.95 -19.95 -17.42
CA ARG A 20 44.14 -21.06 -16.92
C ARG A 20 44.06 -21.07 -15.39
N PRO A 21 42.89 -21.34 -14.79
CA PRO A 21 42.80 -21.53 -13.35
C PRO A 21 43.52 -22.83 -12.95
N ARG A 22 44.37 -22.75 -11.93
CA ARG A 22 45.01 -23.91 -11.31
C ARG A 22 43.95 -24.68 -10.54
N ASN A 23 43.79 -25.97 -10.85
CA ASN A 23 43.06 -26.94 -10.06
C ASN A 23 43.71 -27.06 -8.68
N GLY A 24 43.06 -26.44 -7.67
CA GLY A 24 43.36 -26.68 -6.25
C GLY A 24 42.64 -27.97 -5.82
N GLN A 25 43.42 -28.95 -5.34
CA GLN A 25 42.89 -30.15 -4.71
C GLN A 25 42.04 -29.83 -3.50
N PRO A 26 40.95 -30.55 -3.21
CA PRO A 26 40.17 -30.37 -2.00
C PRO A 26 40.95 -30.93 -0.80
N SER A 27 41.39 -30.08 0.11
CA SER A 27 41.88 -30.46 1.44
C SER A 27 40.74 -30.99 2.27
N GLY A 28 40.98 -32.17 2.87
CA GLY A 28 40.02 -32.97 3.62
C GLY A 28 39.28 -32.18 4.73
N ARG A 29 37.98 -32.20 4.67
CA ARG A 29 37.09 -31.81 5.76
C ARG A 29 37.24 -32.79 6.90
N ARG A 30 37.86 -32.37 7.99
CA ARG A 30 37.69 -33.01 9.29
C ARG A 30 36.23 -32.83 9.72
N ARG A 31 35.52 -33.90 9.75
CA ARG A 31 34.17 -34.02 10.31
C ARG A 31 34.27 -33.79 11.81
N ALA A 32 33.81 -32.62 12.30
CA ALA A 32 33.59 -32.44 13.73
C ALA A 32 32.33 -33.21 14.12
N GLU A 33 32.53 -34.26 14.93
CA GLU A 33 31.42 -34.96 15.57
C GLU A 33 30.85 -34.04 16.65
N THR A 34 29.65 -33.50 16.42
CA THR A 34 28.86 -32.85 17.45
C THR A 34 28.15 -33.92 18.27
N LYS A 35 28.57 -34.08 19.52
CA LYS A 35 27.84 -34.88 20.52
C LYS A 35 26.43 -34.32 20.69
N PRO A 36 25.38 -35.14 20.73
CA PRO A 36 24.05 -34.68 21.13
C PRO A 36 24.07 -34.36 22.62
N SER A 37 23.85 -33.10 22.99
CA SER A 37 23.54 -32.71 24.35
C SER A 37 22.11 -33.11 24.66
N SER A 38 21.95 -34.14 25.49
CA SER A 38 20.69 -34.53 26.10
C SER A 38 20.29 -33.44 27.13
N PHE A 39 19.49 -32.47 26.72
CA PHE A 39 18.74 -31.70 27.69
C PHE A 39 17.44 -32.40 27.97
N GLY A 40 17.41 -33.06 29.14
CA GLY A 40 16.18 -33.54 29.77
C GLY A 40 15.34 -32.33 30.18
N GLY A 41 14.42 -31.95 29.34
CA GLY A 41 13.38 -30.93 29.64
C GLY A 41 12.22 -31.66 30.31
N ALA A 42 12.02 -31.42 31.61
CA ALA A 42 10.85 -31.82 32.32
C ALA A 42 9.59 -31.30 31.64
N ALA A 43 8.71 -32.18 31.21
CA ALA A 43 7.39 -31.85 30.72
C ALA A 43 6.57 -31.23 31.86
N GLN A 44 6.51 -29.92 31.92
CA GLN A 44 5.58 -29.18 32.78
C GLN A 44 4.19 -29.27 32.15
N LYS A 45 3.39 -30.22 32.65
CA LYS A 45 1.96 -30.27 32.36
C LYS A 45 1.30 -29.08 33.07
N VAL A 46 1.02 -28.01 32.35
CA VAL A 46 0.15 -26.94 32.83
C VAL A 46 -1.28 -27.44 32.70
N ALA A 47 -1.87 -27.84 33.81
CA ALA A 47 -3.29 -28.09 33.89
C ALA A 47 -4.00 -26.72 33.96
N ILE A 48 -4.66 -26.36 32.88
CA ILE A 48 -5.57 -25.18 32.86
C ILE A 48 -6.87 -25.67 33.50
N THR A 49 -7.06 -25.40 34.78
CA THR A 49 -8.37 -25.48 35.44
C THR A 49 -9.17 -24.23 35.02
N ALA A 50 -10.13 -24.45 34.15
CA ALA A 50 -11.14 -23.43 33.84
C ALA A 50 -12.07 -23.31 35.04
N ALA A 51 -11.85 -22.31 35.89
CA ALA A 51 -12.81 -21.90 36.92
C ALA A 51 -13.87 -21.02 36.22
N THR A 52 -15.00 -21.63 35.91
CA THR A 52 -16.20 -20.92 35.49
C THR A 52 -16.86 -20.32 36.76
N SER A 53 -16.43 -19.12 37.12
CA SER A 53 -17.16 -18.33 38.11
C SER A 53 -18.33 -17.64 37.41
N GLY A 54 -19.48 -18.31 37.44
CA GLY A 54 -20.75 -17.70 37.04
C GLY A 54 -21.14 -16.61 38.05
N LEU A 55 -20.95 -15.37 37.65
CA LEU A 55 -21.49 -14.24 38.37
C LEU A 55 -22.96 -14.07 37.93
N ILE A 56 -23.89 -14.63 38.71
CA ILE A 56 -25.33 -14.35 38.56
C ILE A 56 -25.58 -12.96 39.17
N LEU A 57 -25.67 -11.97 38.33
CA LEU A 57 -26.10 -10.63 38.70
C LEU A 57 -27.64 -10.64 38.76
N THR A 58 -28.21 -10.93 39.95
CA THR A 58 -29.63 -10.72 40.19
C THR A 58 -29.88 -9.23 40.36
N VAL A 59 -30.38 -8.58 39.34
CA VAL A 59 -30.92 -7.22 39.44
C VAL A 59 -32.28 -7.34 40.07
N ALA A 60 -32.35 -7.02 41.37
CA ALA A 60 -33.63 -6.80 42.09
C ALA A 60 -34.20 -5.48 41.58
N LEU A 61 -35.23 -5.52 40.78
CA LEU A 61 -36.04 -4.35 40.47
C LEU A 61 -36.99 -4.08 41.67
N PRO A 62 -36.97 -2.89 42.28
CA PRO A 62 -38.00 -2.54 43.23
C PRO A 62 -39.32 -2.31 42.48
N THR A 63 -40.28 -3.17 42.68
CA THR A 63 -41.67 -2.99 42.28
C THR A 63 -42.29 -1.99 43.26
N THR A 64 -42.13 -0.71 43.02
CA THR A 64 -43.01 0.30 43.58
C THR A 64 -44.17 0.52 42.64
N ALA A 65 -45.32 -0.02 43.00
CA ALA A 65 -46.57 0.32 42.37
C ALA A 65 -46.85 1.80 42.64
N ALA A 66 -46.53 2.66 41.70
CA ALA A 66 -46.97 4.04 41.70
C ALA A 66 -48.39 4.06 41.22
N VAL A 67 -49.29 4.49 42.11
CA VAL A 67 -50.66 4.87 41.81
C VAL A 67 -50.63 5.97 40.76
N PRO A 68 -51.41 5.92 39.68
CA PRO A 68 -51.45 7.01 38.70
C PRO A 68 -52.11 8.23 39.36
N GLU A 69 -51.35 9.30 39.51
CA GLU A 69 -51.90 10.62 39.81
C GLU A 69 -52.70 11.11 38.59
N PRO A 70 -53.77 11.87 38.81
CA PRO A 70 -54.60 12.40 37.72
C PRO A 70 -53.80 13.36 36.87
N ILE A 71 -53.88 13.16 35.55
CA ILE A 71 -53.29 14.00 34.56
C ILE A 71 -53.84 15.42 34.70
N GLU A 72 -53.03 16.35 35.25
CA GLU A 72 -53.34 17.78 35.16
C GLU A 72 -53.42 18.16 33.67
N GLU A 73 -54.49 18.87 33.36
CA GLU A 73 -54.77 19.41 32.01
C GLU A 73 -53.52 20.12 31.47
N MET A 74 -53.00 19.56 30.41
CA MET A 74 -51.96 20.19 29.64
C MET A 74 -52.56 21.49 29.06
N GLN A 75 -52.14 22.62 29.64
CA GLN A 75 -52.44 23.92 29.07
C GLN A 75 -52.10 23.93 27.60
N THR A 76 -53.13 24.10 26.78
CA THR A 76 -52.97 24.37 25.34
C THR A 76 -52.09 25.59 25.18
N ALA A 77 -50.82 25.33 24.80
CA ALA A 77 -49.94 26.40 24.35
C ALA A 77 -50.66 27.14 23.22
N ALA A 78 -50.78 28.46 23.41
CA ALA A 78 -51.38 29.34 22.41
C ALA A 78 -50.77 29.05 21.03
N VAL A 79 -51.64 28.78 20.09
CA VAL A 79 -51.27 28.71 18.70
C VAL A 79 -50.72 30.10 18.34
N GLU A 80 -49.41 30.16 18.14
CA GLU A 80 -48.76 31.33 17.58
C GLU A 80 -49.45 31.62 16.27
N GLU A 81 -50.00 32.82 16.12
CA GLU A 81 -50.65 33.29 14.89
C GLU A 81 -49.66 33.05 13.73
N ALA A 82 -50.07 32.23 12.81
CA ALA A 82 -49.30 32.01 11.59
C ALA A 82 -49.15 33.38 10.88
N VAL A 83 -47.92 33.90 10.88
CA VAL A 83 -47.56 35.06 10.07
C VAL A 83 -47.79 34.70 8.63
N VAL A 84 -48.89 35.20 8.07
CA VAL A 84 -49.17 35.07 6.64
C VAL A 84 -48.15 35.96 5.91
N VAL A 85 -47.08 35.36 5.43
CA VAL A 85 -46.13 36.04 4.55
C VAL A 85 -46.81 36.18 3.19
N SER A 86 -47.34 37.36 2.94
CA SER A 86 -47.85 37.74 1.60
C SER A 86 -46.68 38.08 0.72
N ALA A 87 -46.36 37.21 -0.24
CA ALA A 87 -45.39 37.56 -1.28
C ALA A 87 -46.02 38.54 -2.27
N ASP A 88 -45.30 39.59 -2.63
CA ASP A 88 -45.65 40.51 -3.71
C ASP A 88 -45.87 39.70 -5.00
N PRO A 89 -47.04 39.80 -5.67
CA PRO A 89 -47.32 39.04 -6.89
C PRO A 89 -46.35 39.35 -8.04
N ASN A 90 -45.52 40.44 -7.92
CA ASN A 90 -44.49 40.80 -8.88
C ASN A 90 -43.06 40.49 -8.39
N ALA A 91 -42.90 39.77 -7.26
CA ALA A 91 -41.59 39.37 -6.79
C ALA A 91 -40.98 38.34 -7.75
N THR A 92 -40.02 38.74 -8.56
CA THR A 92 -39.17 37.82 -9.36
C THR A 92 -38.05 37.32 -8.47
N VAL A 93 -38.10 36.00 -8.16
CA VAL A 93 -36.98 35.35 -7.49
C VAL A 93 -35.96 34.99 -8.55
N GLU A 94 -34.89 35.78 -8.68
CA GLU A 94 -33.75 35.42 -9.52
C GLU A 94 -32.89 34.42 -8.79
N PHE A 95 -32.91 33.15 -9.24
CA PHE A 95 -31.94 32.18 -8.82
C PHE A 95 -30.67 32.36 -9.62
N GLU A 96 -29.64 32.96 -9.01
CA GLU A 96 -28.29 32.85 -9.53
C GLU A 96 -27.91 31.38 -9.55
N ARG A 97 -27.98 30.74 -10.72
CA ARG A 97 -27.36 29.43 -10.93
C ARG A 97 -25.84 29.63 -10.83
N ALA A 98 -25.27 29.47 -9.63
CA ALA A 98 -23.85 29.19 -9.52
C ALA A 98 -23.57 28.04 -10.48
N ALA A 99 -22.73 28.28 -11.49
CA ALA A 99 -22.31 27.21 -12.39
C ALA A 99 -21.65 26.13 -11.53
N LEU A 100 -22.40 25.06 -11.25
CA LEU A 100 -21.86 23.87 -10.62
C LEU A 100 -20.92 23.22 -11.65
N THR A 101 -19.69 23.70 -11.70
CA THR A 101 -18.58 22.96 -12.30
C THR A 101 -18.32 21.76 -11.37
N SER A 102 -19.06 20.68 -11.57
CA SER A 102 -18.72 19.40 -10.94
C SER A 102 -17.44 18.89 -11.61
N LYS A 103 -16.28 19.32 -11.09
CA LYS A 103 -15.02 18.64 -11.36
C LYS A 103 -15.19 17.24 -10.75
N SER A 104 -15.31 16.22 -11.60
CA SER A 104 -15.38 14.84 -11.11
C SER A 104 -14.12 14.58 -10.28
N ASP A 105 -14.31 14.19 -9.02
CA ASP A 105 -13.21 13.81 -8.18
C ASP A 105 -12.79 12.37 -8.51
N PRO A 106 -11.61 12.14 -9.07
CA PRO A 106 -11.17 10.81 -9.49
C PRO A 106 -11.01 9.83 -8.33
N ASP A 107 -10.86 10.34 -7.09
CA ASP A 107 -10.65 9.54 -5.89
C ASP A 107 -11.91 9.37 -5.03
N ALA A 108 -13.08 9.84 -5.51
CA ALA A 108 -14.35 9.73 -4.78
C ALA A 108 -14.67 8.28 -4.42
N LYS A 109 -14.44 7.33 -5.34
CA LYS A 109 -14.66 5.89 -5.10
C LYS A 109 -13.73 5.34 -4.02
N LEU A 110 -12.44 5.71 -4.02
CA LEU A 110 -11.48 5.32 -2.99
C LEU A 110 -11.96 5.76 -1.61
N ARG A 111 -12.34 7.04 -1.47
CA ARG A 111 -12.85 7.57 -0.20
C ARG A 111 -14.10 6.86 0.27
N GLN A 112 -15.04 6.55 -0.63
CA GLN A 112 -16.27 5.84 -0.28
C GLN A 112 -16.00 4.41 0.21
N VAL A 113 -15.13 3.66 -0.47
CA VAL A 113 -14.79 2.29 -0.08
C VAL A 113 -14.14 2.26 1.30
N VAL A 114 -13.19 3.16 1.57
CA VAL A 114 -12.49 3.19 2.84
C VAL A 114 -13.41 3.62 3.99
N VAL A 115 -14.25 4.63 3.79
CA VAL A 115 -15.20 5.10 4.82
C VAL A 115 -16.28 4.05 5.11
N ALA A 116 -16.78 3.35 4.09
CA ALA A 116 -17.84 2.35 4.25
C ALA A 116 -17.36 1.06 4.92
N ALA A 117 -16.10 0.70 4.72
CA ALA A 117 -15.55 -0.58 5.20
C ALA A 117 -15.02 -0.52 6.65
N GLY A 118 -14.85 0.66 7.23
CA GLY A 118 -14.22 0.78 8.54
C GLY A 118 -12.79 0.23 8.52
N SER A 119 -12.54 -0.85 9.27
CA SER A 119 -11.22 -1.49 9.33
C SER A 119 -11.02 -2.63 8.33
N GLU A 120 -12.05 -3.06 7.63
CA GLU A 120 -11.98 -4.26 6.76
C GLU A 120 -12.57 -3.96 5.37
N VAL A 121 -11.68 -3.65 4.42
CA VAL A 121 -12.07 -3.41 3.01
C VAL A 121 -12.22 -4.75 2.30
N ALA A 122 -13.44 -5.10 1.88
CA ALA A 122 -13.66 -6.29 1.06
C ALA A 122 -12.94 -6.13 -0.29
N ALA A 123 -12.04 -7.06 -0.62
CA ALA A 123 -11.16 -7.01 -1.80
C ALA A 123 -11.92 -6.69 -3.12
N GLY A 124 -13.14 -7.19 -3.28
CA GLY A 124 -13.95 -6.91 -4.47
C GLY A 124 -14.51 -5.48 -4.55
N ALA A 125 -14.72 -4.80 -3.42
CA ALA A 125 -15.23 -3.43 -3.40
C ALA A 125 -14.15 -2.39 -3.76
N ALA A 126 -12.89 -2.70 -3.50
CA ALA A 126 -11.76 -1.81 -3.74
C ALA A 126 -11.30 -1.75 -5.20
N LYS A 127 -11.69 -2.73 -6.04
CA LYS A 127 -11.20 -2.84 -7.41
C LYS A 127 -11.48 -1.58 -8.25
N GLY A 128 -10.43 -1.08 -8.91
CA GLY A 128 -10.47 0.13 -9.73
C GLY A 128 -10.60 1.41 -8.91
N THR A 129 -10.26 1.38 -7.61
CA THR A 129 -10.20 2.59 -6.78
C THR A 129 -8.83 3.28 -6.88
N LEU A 130 -7.77 2.51 -7.15
CA LEU A 130 -6.44 3.02 -7.47
C LEU A 130 -6.19 3.02 -8.98
N ALA A 131 -5.45 4.00 -9.47
CA ALA A 131 -4.93 4.00 -10.83
C ALA A 131 -3.72 3.09 -10.96
N THR A 132 -3.46 2.62 -12.18
CA THR A 132 -2.22 1.91 -12.48
C THR A 132 -1.01 2.81 -12.24
N PRO A 133 0.02 2.35 -11.51
CA PRO A 133 1.19 3.16 -11.19
C PRO A 133 2.19 3.32 -12.34
N LEU A 134 1.93 2.68 -13.49
CA LEU A 134 2.71 2.76 -14.72
C LEU A 134 1.79 3.16 -15.87
N ALA A 135 2.29 3.99 -16.79
CA ALA A 135 1.54 4.42 -17.98
C ALA A 135 1.37 3.31 -19.04
N SER A 136 2.18 2.25 -18.96
CA SER A 136 2.10 1.07 -19.84
C SER A 136 1.18 -0.01 -19.26
N ASP A 137 0.87 -1.02 -20.09
CA ASP A 137 0.18 -2.23 -19.63
C ASP A 137 0.92 -2.86 -18.45
N LEU A 138 0.18 -3.24 -17.41
CA LEU A 138 0.74 -3.85 -16.21
C LEU A 138 1.07 -5.33 -16.48
N VAL A 139 2.30 -5.60 -16.86
CA VAL A 139 2.80 -6.97 -16.99
C VAL A 139 3.27 -7.45 -15.62
N GLN A 140 2.52 -8.36 -15.03
CA GLN A 140 2.83 -8.94 -13.71
C GLN A 140 4.00 -9.90 -13.82
N THR A 141 4.98 -9.79 -12.92
CA THR A 141 6.15 -10.67 -12.87
C THR A 141 6.22 -11.50 -11.61
N SER A 142 5.80 -10.96 -10.46
CA SER A 142 5.72 -11.70 -9.20
C SER A 142 4.54 -11.18 -8.36
N GLY A 143 3.68 -12.11 -7.91
CA GLY A 143 2.46 -11.77 -7.17
C GLY A 143 2.71 -11.51 -5.69
N PHE A 144 1.73 -10.86 -5.05
CA PHE A 144 1.60 -10.72 -3.61
C PHE A 144 1.45 -12.09 -2.94
N GLY A 145 2.00 -12.25 -1.73
CA GLY A 145 1.83 -13.44 -0.90
C GLY A 145 3.11 -14.25 -0.69
N TYR A 146 2.95 -15.45 -0.11
CA TYR A 146 4.09 -16.30 0.20
C TYR A 146 4.69 -16.93 -1.04
N ARG A 147 6.02 -16.83 -1.18
CA ARG A 147 6.77 -17.36 -2.32
C ARG A 147 8.14 -17.89 -1.92
N VAL A 148 8.84 -18.49 -2.88
CA VAL A 148 10.29 -18.69 -2.79
C VAL A 148 10.98 -17.39 -3.15
N SER A 149 11.85 -16.89 -2.28
CA SER A 149 12.60 -15.66 -2.52
C SER A 149 13.46 -15.77 -3.77
N PRO A 150 13.32 -14.88 -4.75
CA PRO A 150 14.15 -14.89 -5.95
C PRO A 150 15.60 -14.43 -5.66
N ILE A 151 15.84 -13.84 -4.49
CA ILE A 151 17.15 -13.33 -4.07
C ILE A 151 17.92 -14.36 -3.26
N THR A 152 17.25 -14.97 -2.26
CA THR A 152 17.89 -15.91 -1.32
C THR A 152 17.64 -17.38 -1.64
N GLY A 153 16.63 -17.69 -2.45
CA GLY A 153 16.16 -19.05 -2.68
C GLY A 153 15.40 -19.67 -1.50
N SER A 154 15.15 -18.91 -0.43
CA SER A 154 14.44 -19.41 0.76
C SER A 154 12.93 -19.48 0.49
N ALA A 155 12.30 -20.58 0.92
CA ALA A 155 10.85 -20.72 0.88
C ALA A 155 10.19 -19.94 2.04
N GLY A 156 8.95 -19.49 1.84
CA GLY A 156 8.15 -18.84 2.86
C GLY A 156 8.42 -17.34 3.04
N GLU A 157 9.06 -16.67 2.07
CA GLU A 157 9.12 -15.22 2.03
C GLU A 157 7.74 -14.65 1.73
N LEU A 158 7.26 -13.71 2.55
CA LEU A 158 6.07 -12.93 2.24
C LEU A 158 6.46 -11.79 1.28
N HIS A 159 6.02 -11.88 0.03
CA HIS A 159 6.08 -10.78 -0.92
C HIS A 159 4.97 -9.77 -0.59
N ARG A 160 5.37 -8.60 -0.12
CA ARG A 160 4.47 -7.59 0.45
C ARG A 160 3.69 -6.79 -0.60
N GLY A 161 3.99 -6.96 -1.89
CA GLY A 161 3.41 -6.19 -2.97
C GLY A 161 3.29 -7.00 -4.25
N GLN A 162 3.03 -6.29 -5.33
CA GLN A 162 2.97 -6.83 -6.69
C GLN A 162 4.14 -6.26 -7.48
N ASP A 163 4.88 -7.13 -8.17
CA ASP A 163 5.94 -6.71 -9.08
C ASP A 163 5.37 -6.57 -10.50
N PHE A 164 5.66 -5.43 -11.13
CA PHE A 164 5.32 -5.14 -12.53
C PHE A 164 6.59 -4.94 -13.35
N ALA A 165 6.69 -5.64 -14.48
CA ALA A 165 7.78 -5.43 -15.43
C ALA A 165 7.79 -3.97 -15.90
N ALA A 166 8.95 -3.34 -15.81
CA ALA A 166 9.17 -1.99 -16.30
C ALA A 166 10.64 -1.84 -16.70
N ALA A 167 10.93 -1.24 -17.83
CA ALA A 167 12.31 -0.86 -18.16
C ALA A 167 12.82 0.15 -17.10
N CYS A 168 14.11 0.10 -16.77
CA CYS A 168 14.69 1.14 -15.90
C CYS A 168 14.45 2.53 -16.49
N GLY A 169 13.98 3.45 -15.67
CA GLY A 169 13.67 4.81 -16.09
C GLY A 169 12.24 5.01 -16.63
N THR A 170 11.38 3.97 -16.59
CA THR A 170 9.95 4.14 -16.90
C THR A 170 9.29 4.99 -15.81
N ASP A 171 8.47 5.97 -16.22
CA ASP A 171 7.76 6.84 -15.32
C ASP A 171 6.82 6.05 -14.40
N VAL A 172 6.90 6.37 -13.11
CA VAL A 172 6.05 5.84 -12.04
C VAL A 172 5.18 6.97 -11.52
N THR A 173 3.86 6.73 -11.49
CA THR A 173 2.88 7.76 -11.12
C THR A 173 2.10 7.39 -9.86
N ALA A 174 1.58 8.42 -9.17
CA ALA A 174 0.75 8.25 -7.98
C ALA A 174 -0.57 7.55 -8.33
N ALA A 175 -0.88 6.46 -7.63
CA ALA A 175 -2.08 5.67 -7.86
C ALA A 175 -3.37 6.38 -7.42
N ALA A 176 -3.28 7.34 -6.51
CA ALA A 176 -4.35 8.24 -6.08
C ALA A 176 -3.75 9.54 -5.53
N SER A 177 -4.58 10.54 -5.30
CA SER A 177 -4.16 11.79 -4.66
C SER A 177 -3.81 11.56 -3.20
N GLY A 178 -2.81 12.30 -2.68
CA GLY A 178 -2.36 12.14 -1.30
C GLY A 178 -1.17 13.00 -0.94
N THR A 179 -0.56 12.66 0.20
CA THR A 179 0.64 13.32 0.71
C THR A 179 1.79 12.33 0.80
N VAL A 180 2.96 12.70 0.34
CA VAL A 180 4.18 11.89 0.42
C VAL A 180 4.65 11.84 1.87
N THR A 181 4.61 10.66 2.49
CA THR A 181 5.06 10.44 3.88
C THR A 181 6.50 9.94 3.95
N PHE A 182 6.99 9.33 2.87
CA PHE A 182 8.38 8.88 2.76
C PHE A 182 8.89 9.05 1.32
N ALA A 183 10.09 9.58 1.17
CA ALA A 183 10.82 9.65 -0.10
C ALA A 183 12.32 9.55 0.17
N GLY A 184 12.95 8.42 -0.18
CA GLY A 184 14.37 8.20 0.13
C GLY A 184 14.79 6.73 0.07
N TRP A 185 15.99 6.44 0.61
CA TRP A 185 16.52 5.09 0.69
C TRP A 185 15.90 4.30 1.84
N HIS A 186 15.31 3.14 1.53
CA HIS A 186 14.73 2.20 2.48
C HIS A 186 15.63 0.96 2.63
N GLY A 187 16.26 0.82 3.82
CA GLY A 187 17.24 -0.24 4.11
C GLY A 187 16.65 -1.66 4.21
N GLY A 188 15.34 -1.81 4.33
CA GLY A 188 14.63 -3.09 4.37
C GLY A 188 14.40 -3.76 3.01
N GLY A 189 15.23 -3.46 2.01
CA GLY A 189 15.16 -4.07 0.69
C GLY A 189 14.48 -3.20 -0.39
N GLY A 190 13.66 -2.23 -0.03
CA GLY A 190 12.92 -1.39 -0.99
C GLY A 190 13.80 -0.47 -1.86
N GLY A 191 15.06 -0.23 -1.46
CA GLY A 191 15.94 0.70 -2.18
C GLY A 191 15.40 2.13 -2.14
N ASN A 192 15.45 2.85 -3.25
CA ASN A 192 14.76 4.13 -3.37
C ASN A 192 13.25 3.89 -3.37
N ARG A 193 12.56 4.50 -2.39
CA ARG A 193 11.15 4.29 -2.10
C ARG A 193 10.41 5.62 -2.00
N VAL A 194 9.18 5.65 -2.50
CA VAL A 194 8.17 6.67 -2.18
C VAL A 194 7.01 5.99 -1.49
N VAL A 195 6.44 6.63 -0.46
CA VAL A 195 5.18 6.25 0.16
C VAL A 195 4.23 7.44 0.09
N VAL A 196 3.01 7.20 -0.37
CA VAL A 196 1.95 8.20 -0.45
C VAL A 196 0.80 7.77 0.45
N ASP A 197 0.44 8.63 1.40
CA ASP A 197 -0.75 8.50 2.24
C ASP A 197 -1.95 9.15 1.53
N HIS A 198 -2.97 8.36 1.25
CA HIS A 198 -4.20 8.78 0.58
C HIS A 198 -5.32 9.16 1.57
N GLY A 199 -5.00 9.12 2.87
CA GLY A 199 -5.95 9.31 3.95
C GLY A 199 -6.73 8.05 4.30
N ASN A 200 -7.48 8.11 5.42
CA ASN A 200 -8.31 7.02 5.93
C ASN A 200 -7.56 5.67 6.08
N GLY A 201 -6.25 5.72 6.35
CA GLY A 201 -5.41 4.53 6.55
C GLY A 201 -4.99 3.81 5.28
N VAL A 202 -5.20 4.37 4.09
CA VAL A 202 -4.71 3.79 2.83
C VAL A 202 -3.40 4.45 2.41
N GLU A 203 -2.38 3.64 2.20
CA GLU A 203 -1.09 4.07 1.68
C GLU A 203 -0.69 3.23 0.47
N THR A 204 0.03 3.85 -0.46
CA THR A 204 0.72 3.13 -1.54
C THR A 204 2.22 3.34 -1.46
N THR A 205 2.97 2.30 -1.83
CA THR A 205 4.42 2.30 -1.78
C THR A 205 5.00 1.90 -3.13
N TYR A 206 6.01 2.67 -3.57
CA TYR A 206 6.70 2.50 -4.85
C TYR A 206 8.17 2.24 -4.56
N ASN A 207 8.68 1.05 -4.91
CA ASN A 207 10.01 0.59 -4.53
C ASN A 207 10.93 0.39 -5.75
N HIS A 208 12.21 0.16 -5.46
CA HIS A 208 13.29 -0.12 -6.40
C HIS A 208 13.55 0.99 -7.42
N MET A 209 13.10 2.20 -7.14
CA MET A 209 13.14 3.33 -8.07
C MET A 209 14.58 3.74 -8.41
N SER A 210 14.81 4.17 -9.65
CA SER A 210 16.10 4.71 -10.09
C SER A 210 16.29 6.15 -9.62
N ASN A 211 15.21 6.94 -9.60
CA ASN A 211 15.16 8.30 -9.07
C ASN A 211 13.81 8.59 -8.44
N LEU A 212 13.76 9.63 -7.59
CA LEU A 212 12.55 10.13 -6.95
C LEU A 212 12.24 11.53 -7.51
N ALA A 213 11.00 11.77 -7.92
CA ALA A 213 10.56 13.06 -8.44
C ALA A 213 9.91 13.94 -7.38
N VAL A 214 9.61 13.38 -6.21
CA VAL A 214 8.91 14.04 -5.11
C VAL A 214 9.69 13.93 -3.80
N GLY A 215 9.41 14.83 -2.87
CA GLY A 215 9.96 14.82 -1.50
C GLY A 215 8.88 14.62 -0.45
N VAL A 216 9.30 14.31 0.78
CA VAL A 216 8.40 14.18 1.94
C VAL A 216 7.63 15.48 2.16
N GLY A 217 6.32 15.37 2.40
CA GLY A 217 5.40 16.48 2.58
C GLY A 217 4.81 17.03 1.27
N ALA A 218 5.28 16.57 0.10
CA ALA A 218 4.68 16.96 -1.18
C ALA A 218 3.25 16.40 -1.30
N THR A 219 2.33 17.21 -1.79
CA THR A 219 1.00 16.78 -2.20
C THR A 219 1.08 16.32 -3.66
N VAL A 220 0.48 15.18 -3.95
CA VAL A 220 0.38 14.64 -5.31
C VAL A 220 -1.08 14.42 -5.67
N GLU A 221 -1.42 14.58 -6.93
CA GLU A 221 -2.69 14.16 -7.50
C GLU A 221 -2.54 12.77 -8.14
N ARG A 222 -3.66 12.06 -8.35
CA ARG A 222 -3.69 10.81 -9.10
C ARG A 222 -3.05 11.01 -10.48
N GLY A 223 -2.05 10.20 -10.81
CA GLY A 223 -1.32 10.27 -12.07
C GLY A 223 -0.11 11.20 -12.07
N ASP A 224 0.16 11.93 -10.99
CA ASP A 224 1.38 12.75 -10.89
C ASP A 224 2.62 11.88 -10.83
N LEU A 225 3.72 12.35 -11.46
CA LEU A 225 5.00 11.66 -11.47
C LEU A 225 5.60 11.62 -10.05
N VAL A 226 5.83 10.42 -9.52
CA VAL A 226 6.50 10.23 -8.23
C VAL A 226 7.96 9.78 -8.38
N GLY A 227 8.37 9.31 -9.55
CA GLY A 227 9.74 8.95 -9.87
C GLY A 227 9.82 8.03 -11.09
N ALA A 228 10.90 7.25 -11.19
CA ALA A 228 11.10 6.30 -12.27
C ALA A 228 11.51 4.92 -11.75
N SER A 229 11.03 3.87 -12.42
CA SER A 229 11.35 2.48 -12.12
C SER A 229 12.86 2.21 -12.22
N GLY A 230 13.33 1.22 -11.47
CA GLY A 230 14.74 0.89 -11.41
C GLY A 230 14.99 -0.50 -10.85
N THR A 231 16.17 -0.66 -10.24
CA THR A 231 16.61 -1.92 -9.64
C THR A 231 17.40 -1.65 -8.35
N THR A 232 17.08 -0.59 -7.62
CA THR A 232 17.75 -0.26 -6.36
C THR A 232 17.26 -1.15 -5.21
N GLY A 233 18.10 -1.38 -4.21
CA GLY A 233 17.79 -2.24 -3.08
C GLY A 233 17.87 -3.74 -3.41
N ALA A 234 16.98 -4.53 -2.82
CA ALA A 234 16.93 -5.99 -3.00
C ALA A 234 16.09 -6.34 -4.25
N SER A 235 16.68 -6.18 -5.43
CA SER A 235 16.04 -6.38 -6.73
C SER A 235 16.90 -7.25 -7.63
N THR A 236 16.29 -8.08 -8.47
CA THR A 236 16.96 -8.93 -9.45
C THR A 236 17.05 -8.31 -10.85
N GLY A 237 16.38 -7.17 -11.07
CA GLY A 237 16.35 -6.47 -12.36
C GLY A 237 15.34 -5.33 -12.34
N CYS A 238 15.26 -4.58 -13.46
CA CYS A 238 14.37 -3.42 -13.54
C CYS A 238 12.90 -3.84 -13.45
N HIS A 239 12.18 -3.32 -12.47
CA HIS A 239 10.74 -3.50 -12.26
C HIS A 239 10.22 -2.43 -11.29
N LEU A 240 8.91 -2.33 -11.17
CA LEU A 240 8.24 -1.62 -10.09
C LEU A 240 7.69 -2.64 -9.09
N HIS A 241 8.14 -2.59 -7.84
CA HIS A 241 7.49 -3.28 -6.73
C HIS A 241 6.50 -2.30 -6.08
N PHE A 242 5.21 -2.62 -6.20
CA PHE A 242 4.10 -1.77 -5.74
C PHE A 242 3.37 -2.44 -4.57
N GLU A 243 3.19 -1.70 -3.47
CA GLU A 243 2.45 -2.17 -2.29
C GLU A 243 1.22 -1.29 -2.05
N VAL A 244 0.18 -1.91 -1.52
CA VAL A 244 -0.99 -1.23 -0.93
C VAL A 244 -1.07 -1.62 0.53
N MET A 245 -1.22 -0.63 1.40
CA MET A 245 -1.43 -0.85 2.83
C MET A 245 -2.75 -0.26 3.28
N VAL A 246 -3.43 -0.97 4.16
CA VAL A 246 -4.66 -0.53 4.80
C VAL A 246 -4.47 -0.64 6.30
N ASN A 247 -4.54 0.49 7.02
CA ASN A 247 -4.31 0.58 8.46
C ASN A 247 -2.97 -0.07 8.93
N GLY A 248 -1.94 0.00 8.07
CA GLY A 248 -0.60 -0.54 8.33
C GLY A 248 -0.39 -1.98 7.89
N ASP A 249 -1.44 -2.70 7.48
CA ASP A 249 -1.35 -4.05 6.96
C ASP A 249 -1.25 -4.05 5.42
N VAL A 250 -0.33 -4.85 4.88
CA VAL A 250 -0.21 -5.01 3.43
C VAL A 250 -1.33 -5.88 2.88
N VAL A 251 -1.90 -5.47 1.77
CA VAL A 251 -2.98 -6.18 1.07
C VAL A 251 -2.60 -6.42 -0.39
N ASP A 252 -3.28 -7.36 -1.05
CA ASP A 252 -3.03 -7.65 -2.47
C ASP A 252 -3.37 -6.43 -3.35
N PRO A 253 -2.37 -5.81 -4.02
CA PRO A 253 -2.59 -4.63 -4.84
C PRO A 253 -3.56 -4.85 -6.01
N LEU A 254 -3.64 -6.09 -6.55
CA LEU A 254 -4.54 -6.40 -7.66
C LEU A 254 -6.03 -6.29 -7.29
N GLY A 255 -6.33 -6.33 -6.00
CA GLY A 255 -7.69 -6.07 -5.49
C GLY A 255 -8.09 -4.59 -5.55
N TRP A 256 -7.15 -3.67 -5.84
CA TRP A 256 -7.34 -2.21 -5.83
C TRP A 256 -7.19 -1.57 -7.21
N LEU A 257 -6.39 -2.16 -8.09
CA LEU A 257 -6.12 -1.73 -9.46
C LEU A 257 -7.21 -2.12 -10.46
#